data_5d7ae89dd5b9881dca0b75d2e9a44a09
#
_entry.id   5d7ae89dd5b9881dca0b75d2e9a44a09
#
_cell.length_a   1.000
_cell.length_b   1.000
_cell.length_c   1.000
_cell.angle_alpha   90.00
_cell.angle_beta   90.00
_cell.angle_gamma   90.00
#
_symmetry.space_group_name_H-M   'P 1'
#
loop_
_entity.id
_entity.type
_entity.pdbx_description
1 polymer ?
#
loop_
_entity_poly.entity_id
_entity_poly.type
_entity_poly.pdbx_seq_one_letter_code
_entity_poly.pdbx_strand_id
1 'polypeptide(L)'
;MLFLTFIIGVLLNAMGYIPPGNINLTVAKLAINKGMRQVWYFILSFSVVEVFFTFGMMRFARWAMSDVNPNEAVSDVRLSTLVDVFMIAMFLVMGTLTWVNRNKTPKPRAEDKRSGSALYGLILGVLNPVQIPFWLFFGNYVILHQWIRTDYLSLVIFSLGSGVGSSFALYLYAHFAKYIQEKFALSSLIINKSIAIFLYVLAAYLIVKQLIILL
;
A
#
# COMPACT_ATOMS: atom_id res chain seq x y z
N MET A 1 15.20 -17.76 8.54
CA MET A 1 14.00 -17.45 7.73
C MET A 1 13.17 -16.29 8.27
N LEU A 2 12.80 -16.24 9.56
CA LEU A 2 11.97 -15.14 10.10
C LEU A 2 12.55 -13.74 9.91
N PHE A 3 13.88 -13.58 10.07
CA PHE A 3 14.55 -12.30 9.82
C PHE A 3 14.38 -11.83 8.36
N LEU A 4 14.54 -12.74 7.39
CA LEU A 4 14.32 -12.40 5.97
C LEU A 4 12.86 -12.02 5.71
N THR A 5 11.91 -12.74 6.32
CA THR A 5 10.48 -12.42 6.26
C THR A 5 10.20 -11.00 6.77
N PHE A 6 10.82 -10.61 7.89
CA PHE A 6 10.72 -9.25 8.42
C PHE A 6 11.26 -8.21 7.43
N ILE A 7 12.46 -8.44 6.88
CA ILE A 7 13.10 -7.53 5.92
C ILE A 7 12.26 -7.38 4.64
N ILE A 8 11.70 -8.46 4.13
CA ILE A 8 10.80 -8.40 2.96
C ILE A 8 9.59 -7.51 3.27
N GLY A 9 8.98 -7.67 4.45
CA GLY A 9 7.88 -6.79 4.90
C GLY A 9 8.28 -5.32 4.96
N VAL A 10 9.46 -5.02 5.54
CA VAL A 10 10.02 -3.65 5.59
C VAL A 10 10.18 -3.07 4.19
N LEU A 11 10.87 -3.80 3.31
CA LEU A 11 11.22 -3.30 1.97
C LEU A 11 9.98 -3.11 1.11
N LEU A 12 9.08 -4.08 1.06
CA LEU A 12 7.87 -3.99 0.24
C LEU A 12 7.00 -2.81 0.67
N ASN A 13 6.75 -2.66 1.97
CA ASN A 13 5.89 -1.56 2.42
C ASN A 13 6.58 -0.20 2.29
N ALA A 14 7.89 -0.11 2.59
CA ALA A 14 8.65 1.12 2.35
C ALA A 14 8.57 1.53 0.87
N MET A 15 8.73 0.58 -0.07
CA MET A 15 8.61 0.84 -1.52
C MET A 15 7.21 1.36 -1.89
N GLY A 16 6.15 0.83 -1.28
CA GLY A 16 4.77 1.30 -1.48
C GLY A 16 4.56 2.77 -1.09
N TYR A 17 5.35 3.28 -0.15
CA TYR A 17 5.30 4.67 0.31
C TYR A 17 6.32 5.60 -0.37
N ILE A 18 7.19 5.11 -1.30
CA ILE A 18 8.11 5.98 -2.06
C ILE A 18 7.35 6.99 -2.92
N PRO A 19 6.30 6.62 -3.69
CA PRO A 19 5.55 7.59 -4.45
C PRO A 19 4.85 8.59 -3.51
N PRO A 20 5.01 9.91 -3.74
CA PRO A 20 4.39 10.91 -2.90
C PRO A 20 2.86 10.87 -3.04
N GLY A 21 2.21 10.49 -1.95
CA GLY A 21 0.75 10.44 -1.82
C GLY A 21 0.23 11.43 -0.77
N ASN A 22 -1.09 11.45 -0.58
CA ASN A 22 -1.74 12.35 0.39
C ASN A 22 -1.23 12.15 1.82
N ILE A 23 -0.91 10.92 2.20
CA ILE A 23 -0.41 10.57 3.54
C ILE A 23 1.00 11.14 3.74
N ASN A 24 1.88 10.90 2.77
CA ASN A 24 3.27 11.38 2.80
C ASN A 24 3.35 12.90 2.88
N LEU A 25 2.51 13.58 2.08
CA LEU A 25 2.42 15.05 2.11
C LEU A 25 1.79 15.56 3.40
N THR A 26 0.85 14.82 3.98
CA THR A 26 0.27 15.15 5.29
C THR A 26 1.33 15.10 6.37
N VAL A 27 2.17 14.07 6.38
CA VAL A 27 3.29 13.94 7.33
C VAL A 27 4.31 15.05 7.13
N ALA A 28 4.69 15.36 5.88
CA ALA A 28 5.60 16.47 5.59
C ALA A 28 5.03 17.81 6.09
N LYS A 29 3.74 18.10 5.83
CA LYS A 29 3.07 19.29 6.35
C LYS A 29 2.99 19.32 7.87
N LEU A 30 2.74 18.18 8.51
CA LEU A 30 2.72 18.05 9.95
C LEU A 30 4.09 18.37 10.57
N ALA A 31 5.18 17.90 9.93
CA ALA A 31 6.54 18.17 10.35
C ALA A 31 6.87 19.68 10.32
N ILE A 32 6.43 20.38 9.27
CA ILE A 32 6.64 21.81 9.12
C ILE A 32 5.81 22.62 10.14
N ASN A 33 4.54 22.26 10.32
CA ASN A 33 3.60 23.09 11.07
C ASN A 33 3.55 22.78 12.57
N LYS A 34 3.80 21.51 12.96
CA LYS A 34 3.64 21.04 14.35
C LYS A 34 4.90 20.40 14.93
N GLY A 35 5.94 20.19 14.12
CA GLY A 35 7.22 19.62 14.53
C GLY A 35 7.23 18.10 14.68
N MET A 36 8.44 17.57 14.85
CA MET A 36 8.71 16.12 14.80
C MET A 36 8.02 15.30 15.90
N ARG A 37 7.73 15.88 17.06
CA ARG A 37 7.01 15.17 18.13
C ARG A 37 5.61 14.75 17.67
N GLN A 38 4.88 15.62 17.00
CA GLN A 38 3.54 15.34 16.49
C GLN A 38 3.58 14.37 15.30
N VAL A 39 4.64 14.44 14.51
CA VAL A 39 4.92 13.47 13.45
C VAL A 39 5.07 12.06 14.01
N TRP A 40 5.82 11.88 15.10
CA TRP A 40 5.97 10.56 15.71
C TRP A 40 4.66 9.99 16.22
N TYR A 41 3.80 10.80 16.85
CA TYR A 41 2.45 10.34 17.24
C TYR A 41 1.62 9.88 16.04
N PHE A 42 1.70 10.62 14.93
CA PHE A 42 1.04 10.25 13.70
C PHE A 42 1.61 8.93 13.11
N ILE A 43 2.94 8.85 12.94
CA ILE A 43 3.61 7.70 12.32
C ILE A 43 3.33 6.43 13.12
N LEU A 44 3.51 6.46 14.44
CA LEU A 44 3.31 5.27 15.26
C LEU A 44 1.87 4.76 15.20
N SER A 45 0.89 5.66 15.32
CA SER A 45 -0.53 5.27 15.23
C SER A 45 -0.90 4.76 13.84
N PHE A 46 -0.42 5.41 12.79
CA PHE A 46 -0.60 4.97 11.41
C PHE A 46 0.00 3.58 11.18
N SER A 47 1.23 3.35 11.63
CA SER A 47 1.95 2.08 11.45
C SER A 47 1.32 0.93 12.23
N VAL A 48 0.69 1.20 13.37
CA VAL A 48 -0.12 0.19 14.07
C VAL A 48 -1.26 -0.30 13.17
N VAL A 49 -1.98 0.61 12.51
CA VAL A 49 -3.03 0.24 11.55
C VAL A 49 -2.45 -0.57 10.39
N GLU A 50 -1.29 -0.15 9.86
CA GLU A 50 -0.57 -0.87 8.79
C GLU A 50 -0.28 -2.33 9.16
N VAL A 51 0.21 -2.57 10.39
CA VAL A 51 0.49 -3.94 10.87
C VAL A 51 -0.77 -4.81 10.84
N PHE A 52 -1.86 -4.32 11.44
CA PHE A 52 -3.12 -5.08 11.48
C PHE A 52 -3.72 -5.27 10.09
N PHE A 53 -3.67 -4.24 9.26
CA PHE A 53 -4.19 -4.29 7.90
C PHE A 53 -3.40 -5.28 7.05
N THR A 54 -2.07 -5.20 7.07
CA THR A 54 -1.18 -6.14 6.36
C THR A 54 -1.44 -7.57 6.83
N PHE A 55 -1.53 -7.80 8.13
CA PHE A 55 -1.83 -9.12 8.66
C PHE A 55 -3.16 -9.66 8.16
N GLY A 56 -4.22 -8.85 8.22
CA GLY A 56 -5.54 -9.22 7.72
C GLY A 56 -5.53 -9.57 6.23
N MET A 57 -4.87 -8.73 5.41
CA MET A 57 -4.75 -8.94 3.96
C MET A 57 -3.90 -10.18 3.62
N MET A 58 -2.81 -10.43 4.33
CA MET A 58 -2.00 -11.64 4.14
C MET A 58 -2.76 -12.91 4.56
N ARG A 59 -3.56 -12.83 5.62
CA ARG A 59 -4.47 -13.93 6.02
C ARG A 59 -5.53 -14.17 4.96
N PHE A 60 -6.11 -13.11 4.41
CA PHE A 60 -7.08 -13.20 3.32
C PHE A 60 -6.43 -13.81 2.06
N ALA A 61 -5.25 -13.32 1.65
CA ALA A 61 -4.51 -13.85 0.51
C ALA A 61 -4.21 -15.35 0.68
N ARG A 62 -3.75 -15.76 1.88
CA ARG A 62 -3.55 -17.18 2.19
C ARG A 62 -4.84 -17.98 2.07
N TRP A 63 -5.93 -17.49 2.65
CA TRP A 63 -7.22 -18.17 2.58
C TRP A 63 -7.70 -18.30 1.14
N ALA A 64 -7.64 -17.23 0.36
CA ALA A 64 -8.00 -17.23 -1.06
C ALA A 64 -7.17 -18.22 -1.89
N MET A 65 -6.00 -18.62 -1.40
CA MET A 65 -5.12 -19.59 -2.07
C MET A 65 -5.17 -21.00 -1.47
N SER A 66 -5.70 -21.17 -0.23
CA SER A 66 -5.71 -22.46 0.47
C SER A 66 -6.83 -23.40 0.04
N ASP A 67 -7.88 -22.86 -0.57
CA ASP A 67 -9.00 -23.65 -1.07
C ASP A 67 -8.74 -24.28 -2.45
N VAL A 68 -7.45 -24.27 -2.90
CA VAL A 68 -7.01 -25.00 -4.09
C VAL A 68 -6.96 -26.48 -3.77
N ASN A 69 -8.12 -27.10 -3.73
CA ASN A 69 -8.25 -28.54 -3.66
C ASN A 69 -8.07 -29.09 -5.09
N PRO A 70 -7.04 -29.92 -5.38
CA PRO A 70 -6.76 -30.39 -6.73
C PRO A 70 -7.95 -31.14 -7.40
N ASN A 71 -8.92 -31.55 -6.60
CA ASN A 71 -10.12 -32.25 -7.05
C ASN A 71 -11.33 -31.34 -7.30
N GLU A 72 -11.25 -30.04 -6.97
CA GLU A 72 -12.32 -29.05 -7.11
C GLU A 72 -11.90 -27.84 -7.94
N ALA A 73 -11.13 -28.06 -8.99
CA ALA A 73 -10.50 -27.04 -9.83
C ALA A 73 -11.47 -25.96 -10.37
N VAL A 74 -12.76 -26.20 -10.39
CA VAL A 74 -13.77 -25.26 -10.94
C VAL A 74 -14.10 -24.13 -9.95
N SER A 75 -14.15 -24.39 -8.64
CA SER A 75 -14.44 -23.36 -7.63
C SER A 75 -13.25 -22.41 -7.40
N ASP A 76 -12.04 -22.95 -7.47
CA ASP A 76 -10.79 -22.24 -7.19
C ASP A 76 -10.42 -21.27 -8.29
N VAL A 77 -10.63 -21.65 -9.56
CA VAL A 77 -10.49 -20.76 -10.70
C VAL A 77 -11.43 -19.55 -10.58
N ARG A 78 -12.65 -19.75 -10.06
CA ARG A 78 -13.61 -18.65 -9.88
C ARG A 78 -13.19 -17.63 -8.84
N LEU A 79 -12.65 -18.06 -7.70
CA LEU A 79 -12.23 -17.12 -6.64
C LEU A 79 -11.00 -16.32 -7.06
N SER A 80 -9.97 -16.97 -7.61
CA SER A 80 -8.78 -16.28 -8.12
C SER A 80 -9.13 -15.31 -9.26
N THR A 81 -10.02 -15.72 -10.15
CA THR A 81 -10.53 -14.88 -11.24
C THR A 81 -11.29 -13.67 -10.70
N LEU A 82 -12.15 -13.85 -9.69
CA LEU A 82 -12.87 -12.73 -9.06
C LEU A 82 -11.91 -11.72 -8.40
N VAL A 83 -10.88 -12.21 -7.70
CA VAL A 83 -9.83 -11.35 -7.12
C VAL A 83 -9.09 -10.61 -8.22
N ASP A 84 -8.67 -11.28 -9.28
CA ASP A 84 -7.98 -10.64 -10.41
C ASP A 84 -8.87 -9.60 -11.11
N VAL A 85 -10.14 -9.90 -11.37
CA VAL A 85 -11.12 -8.96 -11.95
C VAL A 85 -11.32 -7.75 -11.05
N PHE A 86 -11.44 -7.95 -9.74
CA PHE A 86 -11.53 -6.85 -8.77
C PHE A 86 -10.28 -5.98 -8.79
N MET A 87 -9.09 -6.59 -8.84
CA MET A 87 -7.82 -5.86 -8.93
C MET A 87 -7.69 -5.09 -10.24
N ILE A 88 -8.07 -5.69 -11.38
CA ILE A 88 -8.10 -5.01 -12.68
C ILE A 88 -8.99 -3.77 -12.59
N ALA A 89 -10.22 -3.92 -12.09
CA ALA A 89 -11.15 -2.81 -11.93
C ALA A 89 -10.56 -1.71 -11.03
N MET A 90 -9.97 -2.07 -9.90
CA MET A 90 -9.33 -1.11 -8.99
C MET A 90 -8.15 -0.39 -9.63
N PHE A 91 -7.25 -1.10 -10.31
CA PHE A 91 -6.11 -0.48 -10.97
C PHE A 91 -6.53 0.45 -12.10
N LEU A 92 -7.55 0.08 -12.89
CA LEU A 92 -8.11 0.94 -13.93
C LEU A 92 -8.75 2.20 -13.34
N VAL A 93 -9.58 2.06 -12.31
CA VAL A 93 -10.23 3.21 -11.64
C VAL A 93 -9.18 4.13 -11.03
N MET A 94 -8.24 3.59 -10.24
CA MET A 94 -7.20 4.39 -9.60
C MET A 94 -6.24 5.01 -10.61
N GLY A 95 -5.86 4.26 -11.65
CA GLY A 95 -5.06 4.76 -12.77
C GLY A 95 -5.74 5.93 -13.47
N THR A 96 -7.02 5.78 -13.78
CA THR A 96 -7.82 6.83 -14.44
C THR A 96 -7.99 8.06 -13.54
N LEU A 97 -8.33 7.89 -12.27
CA LEU A 97 -8.43 9.00 -11.33
C LEU A 97 -7.10 9.74 -11.17
N THR A 98 -5.99 9.02 -11.11
CA THR A 98 -4.65 9.62 -11.04
C THR A 98 -4.29 10.34 -12.34
N TRP A 99 -4.63 9.77 -13.49
CA TRP A 99 -4.40 10.38 -14.80
C TRP A 99 -5.23 11.66 -15.00
N VAL A 100 -6.51 11.63 -14.68
CA VAL A 100 -7.40 12.81 -14.78
C VAL A 100 -6.93 13.92 -13.84
N ASN A 101 -6.48 13.57 -12.65
CA ASN A 101 -5.99 14.52 -11.65
C ASN A 101 -4.48 14.82 -11.76
N ARG A 102 -3.80 14.40 -12.84
CA ARG A 102 -2.33 14.47 -12.96
C ARG A 102 -1.75 15.89 -12.82
N ASN A 103 -2.53 16.89 -13.21
CA ASN A 103 -2.13 18.29 -13.08
C ASN A 103 -2.43 18.89 -11.69
N LYS A 104 -3.15 18.17 -10.85
CA LYS A 104 -3.46 18.63 -9.50
C LYS A 104 -2.35 18.18 -8.56
N THR A 105 -1.78 19.11 -7.84
CA THR A 105 -0.91 18.76 -6.71
C THR A 105 -1.75 18.04 -5.66
N PRO A 106 -1.36 16.84 -5.22
CA PRO A 106 -2.02 16.20 -4.10
C PRO A 106 -2.05 17.16 -2.91
N LYS A 107 -3.23 17.42 -2.40
CA LYS A 107 -3.37 18.27 -1.21
C LYS A 107 -3.27 17.38 0.02
N PRO A 108 -2.49 17.77 1.03
CA PRO A 108 -2.54 17.09 2.32
C PRO A 108 -3.98 17.14 2.81
N ARG A 109 -4.47 16.03 3.33
CA ARG A 109 -5.84 15.97 3.85
C ARG A 109 -5.99 17.00 4.98
N ALA A 110 -7.09 17.73 4.96
CA ALA A 110 -7.36 18.73 6.00
C ALA A 110 -7.36 18.05 7.37
N GLU A 111 -6.47 18.50 8.25
CA GLU A 111 -6.44 18.03 9.63
C GLU A 111 -7.62 18.66 10.37
N ASP A 112 -8.44 17.85 11.02
CA ASP A 112 -9.39 18.35 11.99
C ASP A 112 -8.59 18.96 13.15
N LYS A 113 -8.76 20.27 13.35
CA LYS A 113 -8.07 21.01 14.41
C LYS A 113 -8.33 20.45 15.81
N ARG A 114 -9.38 19.63 15.96
CA ARG A 114 -9.81 19.01 17.22
C ARG A 114 -9.20 17.62 17.44
N SER A 115 -8.72 16.93 16.39
CA SER A 115 -8.11 15.62 16.52
C SER A 115 -6.60 15.74 16.79
N GLY A 116 -6.11 15.01 17.79
CA GLY A 116 -4.68 14.86 18.03
C GLY A 116 -4.00 14.12 16.86
N SER A 117 -2.70 14.36 16.65
CA SER A 117 -1.95 13.75 15.55
C SER A 117 -2.00 12.21 15.53
N ALA A 118 -2.12 11.58 16.70
CA ALA A 118 -2.27 10.12 16.82
C ALA A 118 -3.61 9.64 16.24
N LEU A 119 -4.73 10.28 16.63
CA LEU A 119 -6.05 9.92 16.09
C LEU A 119 -6.11 10.15 14.58
N TYR A 120 -5.48 11.21 14.11
CA TYR A 120 -5.39 11.50 12.69
C TYR A 120 -4.61 10.44 11.91
N GLY A 121 -3.50 9.93 12.49
CA GLY A 121 -2.76 8.80 11.92
C GLY A 121 -3.59 7.51 11.84
N LEU A 122 -4.35 7.18 12.89
CA LEU A 122 -5.27 6.02 12.87
C LEU A 122 -6.33 6.16 11.76
N ILE A 123 -6.99 7.32 11.69
CA ILE A 123 -8.04 7.56 10.68
C ILE A 123 -7.49 7.44 9.27
N LEU A 124 -6.34 8.04 8.98
CA LEU A 124 -5.74 7.95 7.65
C LEU A 124 -5.21 6.56 7.33
N GLY A 125 -4.75 5.82 8.32
CA GLY A 125 -4.38 4.41 8.16
C GLY A 125 -5.57 3.56 7.71
N VAL A 126 -6.69 3.65 8.45
CA VAL A 126 -7.92 2.89 8.13
C VAL A 126 -8.53 3.31 6.78
N LEU A 127 -8.52 4.61 6.48
CA LEU A 127 -9.11 5.18 5.26
C LEU A 127 -8.15 5.22 4.07
N ASN A 128 -7.03 4.48 4.10
CA ASN A 128 -6.09 4.42 2.98
C ASN A 128 -6.56 3.41 1.91
N PRO A 129 -7.18 3.85 0.80
CA PRO A 129 -7.74 2.93 -0.19
C PRO A 129 -6.67 2.18 -0.99
N VAL A 130 -5.44 2.68 -1.00
CA VAL A 130 -4.33 2.10 -1.78
C VAL A 130 -3.83 0.80 -1.16
N GLN A 131 -4.04 0.58 0.13
CA GLN A 131 -3.58 -0.62 0.84
C GLN A 131 -4.21 -1.90 0.29
N ILE A 132 -5.51 -1.86 -0.03
CA ILE A 132 -6.23 -3.05 -0.51
C ILE A 132 -5.59 -3.59 -1.80
N PRO A 133 -5.53 -2.83 -2.91
CA PRO A 133 -4.93 -3.34 -4.15
C PRO A 133 -3.43 -3.63 -4.00
N PHE A 134 -2.72 -2.84 -3.20
CA PHE A 134 -1.31 -3.07 -2.94
C PHE A 134 -1.07 -4.45 -2.32
N TRP A 135 -1.76 -4.77 -1.22
CA TRP A 135 -1.56 -6.06 -0.54
C TRP A 135 -2.21 -7.23 -1.26
N LEU A 136 -3.29 -7.03 -2.02
CA LEU A 136 -3.83 -8.08 -2.88
C LEU A 136 -2.84 -8.45 -3.99
N PHE A 137 -2.13 -7.49 -4.56
CA PHE A 137 -1.14 -7.77 -5.59
C PHE A 137 0.16 -8.32 -4.99
N PHE A 138 0.83 -7.54 -4.14
CA PHE A 138 2.13 -7.92 -3.61
C PHE A 138 2.06 -9.06 -2.59
N GLY A 139 0.98 -9.13 -1.79
CA GLY A 139 0.75 -10.22 -0.85
C GLY A 139 0.59 -11.56 -1.57
N ASN A 140 -0.24 -11.62 -2.60
CA ASN A 140 -0.38 -12.82 -3.44
C ASN A 140 0.94 -13.17 -4.13
N TYR A 141 1.65 -12.18 -4.67
CA TYR A 141 2.93 -12.40 -5.34
C TYR A 141 3.95 -13.05 -4.40
N VAL A 142 4.11 -12.52 -3.19
CA VAL A 142 5.06 -13.01 -2.19
C VAL A 142 4.73 -14.43 -1.73
N ILE A 143 3.44 -14.76 -1.60
CA ILE A 143 2.98 -16.10 -1.23
C ILE A 143 3.20 -17.08 -2.39
N LEU A 144 2.77 -16.73 -3.61
CA LEU A 144 2.91 -17.58 -4.80
C LEU A 144 4.36 -17.94 -5.09
N HIS A 145 5.27 -16.98 -4.95
CA HIS A 145 6.71 -17.21 -5.17
C HIS A 145 7.44 -17.76 -3.94
N GLN A 146 6.69 -18.11 -2.87
CA GLN A 146 7.25 -18.70 -1.64
C GLN A 146 8.38 -17.86 -1.00
N TRP A 147 8.32 -16.52 -1.16
CA TRP A 147 9.31 -15.63 -0.55
C TRP A 147 9.18 -15.61 0.97
N ILE A 148 7.99 -15.87 1.47
CA ILE A 148 7.69 -16.00 2.90
C ILE A 148 6.88 -17.28 3.15
N ARG A 149 7.00 -17.81 4.37
CA ARG A 149 6.12 -18.88 4.84
C ARG A 149 4.77 -18.28 5.24
N THR A 150 3.71 -19.06 5.08
CA THR A 150 2.33 -18.64 5.38
C THR A 150 1.84 -19.11 6.75
N ASP A 151 2.76 -19.63 7.62
CA ASP A 151 2.40 -19.92 9.00
C ASP A 151 2.12 -18.64 9.79
N TYR A 152 1.38 -18.76 10.87
CA TYR A 152 0.91 -17.62 11.67
C TYR A 152 2.05 -16.70 12.10
N LEU A 153 3.15 -17.27 12.61
CA LEU A 153 4.29 -16.51 13.10
C LEU A 153 4.97 -15.72 11.98
N SER A 154 5.16 -16.35 10.81
CA SER A 154 5.75 -15.69 9.64
C SER A 154 4.90 -14.53 9.18
N LEU A 155 3.56 -14.66 9.14
CA LEU A 155 2.66 -13.56 8.77
C LEU A 155 2.68 -12.41 9.79
N VAL A 156 2.77 -12.70 11.08
CA VAL A 156 2.93 -11.67 12.12
C VAL A 156 4.25 -10.92 11.94
N ILE A 157 5.36 -11.64 11.76
CA ILE A 157 6.69 -11.05 11.58
C ILE A 157 6.75 -10.20 10.29
N PHE A 158 6.14 -10.67 9.21
CA PHE A 158 6.01 -9.91 7.97
C PHE A 158 5.25 -8.60 8.19
N SER A 159 4.13 -8.67 8.91
CA SER A 159 3.28 -7.49 9.17
C SER A 159 3.97 -6.49 10.10
N LEU A 160 4.73 -6.94 11.08
CA LEU A 160 5.59 -6.07 11.90
C LEU A 160 6.64 -5.37 11.03
N GLY A 161 7.28 -6.10 10.11
CA GLY A 161 8.17 -5.53 9.13
C GLY A 161 7.49 -4.46 8.27
N SER A 162 6.27 -4.71 7.82
CA SER A 162 5.44 -3.74 7.07
C SER A 162 5.24 -2.43 7.87
N GLY A 163 4.86 -2.51 9.15
CA GLY A 163 4.72 -1.34 10.01
C GLY A 163 6.02 -0.54 10.18
N VAL A 164 7.16 -1.23 10.28
CA VAL A 164 8.48 -0.56 10.32
C VAL A 164 8.78 0.09 8.97
N GLY A 165 8.47 -0.57 7.85
CA GLY A 165 8.67 -0.03 6.50
C GLY A 165 7.90 1.26 6.26
N SER A 166 6.61 1.30 6.62
CA SER A 166 5.79 2.52 6.54
C SER A 166 6.32 3.61 7.47
N SER A 167 6.70 3.27 8.71
CA SER A 167 7.29 4.22 9.66
C SER A 167 8.54 4.87 9.09
N PHE A 168 9.43 4.09 8.52
CA PHE A 168 10.67 4.56 7.92
C PHE A 168 10.44 5.50 6.74
N ALA A 169 9.58 5.09 5.80
CA ALA A 169 9.24 5.92 4.65
C ALA A 169 8.60 7.25 5.06
N LEU A 170 7.63 7.24 5.97
CA LEU A 170 6.97 8.44 6.45
C LEU A 170 7.92 9.34 7.26
N TYR A 171 8.85 8.76 8.01
CA TYR A 171 9.91 9.52 8.69
C TYR A 171 10.80 10.27 7.69
N LEU A 172 11.20 9.61 6.59
CA LEU A 172 11.96 10.30 5.54
C LEU A 172 11.18 11.47 4.94
N TYR A 173 9.88 11.32 4.69
CA TYR A 173 9.04 12.43 4.23
C TYR A 173 8.96 13.58 5.23
N ALA A 174 8.91 13.27 6.53
CA ALA A 174 8.95 14.30 7.58
C ALA A 174 10.30 14.99 7.66
N HIS A 175 11.39 14.21 7.60
CA HIS A 175 12.75 14.74 7.70
C HIS A 175 13.09 15.65 6.53
N PHE A 176 12.73 15.27 5.33
CA PHE A 176 12.96 16.05 4.11
C PHE A 176 11.78 16.96 3.75
N ALA A 177 10.89 17.28 4.70
CA ALA A 177 9.63 17.96 4.45
C ALA A 177 9.76 19.29 3.69
N LYS A 178 10.72 20.14 4.04
CA LYS A 178 10.97 21.44 3.37
C LYS A 178 11.39 21.23 1.93
N TYR A 179 12.36 20.35 1.69
CA TYR A 179 12.83 20.02 0.34
C TYR A 179 11.73 19.44 -0.53
N ILE A 180 10.92 18.54 0.02
CA ILE A 180 9.79 17.92 -0.68
C ILE A 180 8.74 18.98 -1.02
N GLN A 181 8.42 19.89 -0.10
CA GLN A 181 7.45 20.96 -0.35
C GLN A 181 7.88 21.87 -1.51
N GLU A 182 9.15 22.22 -1.57
CA GLU A 182 9.70 23.09 -2.63
C GLU A 182 9.72 22.39 -4.00
N LYS A 183 10.12 21.12 -4.04
CA LYS A 183 10.30 20.36 -5.30
C LYS A 183 9.02 19.67 -5.77
N PHE A 184 8.10 19.34 -4.87
CA PHE A 184 6.90 18.57 -5.21
C PHE A 184 5.97 19.34 -6.16
N ALA A 185 5.84 20.66 -5.99
CA ALA A 185 5.02 21.49 -6.88
C ALA A 185 5.50 21.42 -8.34
N LEU A 186 6.81 21.22 -8.56
CA LEU A 186 7.43 21.15 -9.89
C LEU A 186 7.33 19.77 -10.55
N SER A 187 7.18 18.70 -9.76
CA SER A 187 7.25 17.32 -10.26
C SER A 187 5.92 16.54 -10.17
N SER A 188 4.88 17.13 -9.61
CA SER A 188 3.59 16.44 -9.39
C SER A 188 3.00 15.83 -10.66
N LEU A 189 3.12 16.52 -11.79
CA LEU A 189 2.65 16.04 -13.09
C LEU A 189 3.36 14.74 -13.50
N ILE A 190 4.69 14.71 -13.40
CA ILE A 190 5.51 13.55 -13.79
C ILE A 190 5.18 12.38 -12.87
N ILE A 191 5.13 12.63 -11.57
CA ILE A 191 4.85 11.61 -10.55
C ILE A 191 3.46 11.01 -10.77
N ASN A 192 2.42 11.84 -10.91
CA ASN A 192 1.05 11.36 -11.13
C ASN A 192 0.93 10.58 -12.45
N LYS A 193 1.59 11.03 -13.52
CA LYS A 193 1.64 10.27 -14.77
C LYS A 193 2.32 8.92 -14.59
N SER A 194 3.47 8.87 -13.92
CA SER A 194 4.21 7.62 -13.69
C SER A 194 3.39 6.63 -12.85
N ILE A 195 2.71 7.10 -11.80
CA ILE A 195 1.82 6.26 -10.99
C ILE A 195 0.65 5.72 -11.84
N ALA A 196 0.01 6.57 -12.63
CA ALA A 196 -1.11 6.16 -13.46
C ALA A 196 -0.66 5.13 -14.52
N ILE A 197 0.47 5.34 -15.18
CA ILE A 197 1.04 4.40 -16.15
C ILE A 197 1.36 3.07 -15.45
N PHE A 198 1.99 3.11 -14.27
CA PHE A 198 2.30 1.90 -13.51
C PHE A 198 1.04 1.10 -13.17
N LEU A 199 -0.05 1.76 -12.72
CA LEU A 199 -1.32 1.11 -12.44
C LEU A 199 -1.96 0.50 -13.70
N TYR A 200 -1.87 1.19 -14.85
CA TYR A 200 -2.34 0.64 -16.12
C TYR A 200 -1.52 -0.57 -16.58
N VAL A 201 -0.20 -0.56 -16.38
CA VAL A 201 0.66 -1.72 -16.69
C VAL A 201 0.28 -2.92 -15.82
N LEU A 202 0.01 -2.71 -14.52
CA LEU A 202 -0.46 -3.78 -13.64
C LEU A 202 -1.83 -4.32 -14.07
N ALA A 203 -2.77 -3.45 -14.44
CA ALA A 203 -4.07 -3.87 -14.96
C ALA A 203 -3.91 -4.68 -16.26
N ALA A 204 -3.10 -4.21 -17.21
CA ALA A 204 -2.83 -4.90 -18.46
C ALA A 204 -2.19 -6.28 -18.23
N TYR A 205 -1.23 -6.37 -17.31
CA TYR A 205 -0.62 -7.65 -16.93
C TYR A 205 -1.67 -8.65 -16.43
N LEU A 206 -2.57 -8.23 -15.54
CA LEU A 206 -3.62 -9.11 -15.00
C LEU A 206 -4.64 -9.49 -16.10
N ILE A 207 -4.98 -8.58 -17.01
CA ILE A 207 -5.88 -8.88 -18.15
C ILE A 207 -5.25 -9.94 -19.04
N VAL A 208 -3.98 -9.79 -19.44
CA VAL A 208 -3.26 -10.77 -20.25
C VAL A 208 -3.19 -12.13 -19.54
N LYS A 209 -2.87 -12.13 -18.24
CA LYS A 209 -2.88 -13.35 -17.42
C LYS A 209 -4.23 -14.07 -17.48
N GLN A 210 -5.34 -13.34 -17.31
CA GLN A 210 -6.68 -13.93 -17.36
C GLN A 210 -7.05 -14.44 -18.76
N LEU A 211 -6.66 -13.75 -19.83
CA LEU A 211 -6.88 -14.21 -21.19
C LEU A 211 -6.13 -15.52 -21.48
N ILE A 212 -4.91 -15.67 -20.98
CA ILE A 212 -4.13 -16.92 -21.15
C ILE A 212 -4.76 -18.09 -20.40
N ILE A 213 -5.42 -17.84 -19.25
CA ILE A 213 -6.09 -18.89 -18.48
C ILE A 213 -7.40 -19.33 -19.15
N LEU A 214 -8.04 -18.44 -19.92
CA LEU A 214 -9.31 -18.72 -20.62
C LEU A 214 -9.14 -19.37 -21.99
N LEU A 215 -7.94 -19.33 -22.57
CA LEU A 215 -7.56 -19.98 -23.85
C LEU A 215 -6.99 -21.36 -23.62
#